data_99d08b2c6d562a6417d8dac36185914d
#
_entry.id   99d08b2c6d562a6417d8dac36185914d
#
_cell.length_a   1.000
_cell.length_b   1.000
_cell.length_c   1.000
_cell.angle_alpha   90.00
_cell.angle_beta   90.00
_cell.angle_gamma   90.00
#
_symmetry.space_group_name_H-M   'P 1'
#
loop_
_entity.id
_entity.type
_entity.pdbx_description
1 polymer ?
#
loop_
_entity_poly.entity_id
_entity_poly.type
_entity_poly.pdbx_seq_one_letter_code
_entity_poly.pdbx_strand_id
1 'polypeptide(L)'
;MNRKPVILVVEDEDSIRLTLRDYLKKKGHEVIVASDGVGAIKQILDHKVDLIVTDYRMDILGGDYWIRFLREFCGDKKVLITSGFLQPEFPIPFPVVYKPYDYSELEALIRRTAAEEGKGGTG
;
A
#
# COMPACT_ATOMS: atom_id res chain seq x y z
N MET A 1 -11.87 10.07 19.33
CA MET A 1 -11.48 10.72 18.33
C MET A 1 -10.54 10.03 17.46
N ASN A 2 -10.75 10.12 16.32
CA ASN A 2 -9.98 9.36 15.38
C ASN A 2 -8.82 10.15 14.86
N ARG A 3 -7.68 9.53 14.79
CA ARG A 3 -6.57 10.14 14.11
C ARG A 3 -6.70 9.80 12.63
N LYS A 4 -6.01 10.55 11.80
CA LYS A 4 -6.02 10.24 10.40
C LYS A 4 -5.29 8.93 10.16
N PRO A 5 -5.76 8.10 9.25
CA PRO A 5 -5.02 6.90 8.88
C PRO A 5 -3.68 7.27 8.26
N VAL A 6 -2.65 6.51 8.58
CA VAL A 6 -1.32 6.70 8.00
C VAL A 6 -1.17 5.72 6.86
N ILE A 7 -0.83 6.23 5.69
CA ILE A 7 -0.70 5.45 4.48
C ILE A 7 0.78 5.31 4.13
N LEU A 8 1.23 4.08 3.95
CA LEU A 8 2.59 3.81 3.51
C LEU A 8 2.54 3.48 2.02
N VAL A 9 3.27 4.23 1.22
CA VAL A 9 3.39 3.98 -0.21
C VAL A 9 4.74 3.34 -0.47
N VAL A 10 4.75 2.16 -1.05
CA VAL A 10 5.97 1.42 -1.36
C VAL A 10 6.08 1.28 -2.86
N GLU A 11 7.07 1.93 -3.44
CA GLU A 11 7.22 1.98 -4.88
C GLU A 11 8.68 2.27 -5.19
N ASP A 12 9.34 1.43 -5.98
CA ASP A 12 10.76 1.60 -6.22
C ASP A 12 11.08 2.65 -7.29
N GLU A 13 10.11 3.06 -8.07
CA GLU A 13 10.37 4.09 -9.08
C GLU A 13 10.15 5.46 -8.46
N ASP A 14 11.21 6.26 -8.40
CA ASP A 14 11.18 7.54 -7.68
C ASP A 14 10.08 8.46 -8.17
N SER A 15 9.94 8.59 -9.48
CA SER A 15 8.96 9.55 -10.00
C SER A 15 7.54 9.18 -9.60
N ILE A 16 7.21 7.90 -9.63
CA ILE A 16 5.87 7.45 -9.26
C ILE A 16 5.68 7.61 -7.76
N ARG A 17 6.67 7.17 -6.98
CA ARG A 17 6.57 7.22 -5.52
C ARG A 17 6.34 8.64 -5.02
N LEU A 18 7.14 9.57 -5.52
CA LEU A 18 7.06 10.93 -5.02
C LEU A 18 5.84 11.67 -5.55
N THR A 19 5.44 11.40 -6.79
CA THR A 19 4.24 12.00 -7.34
C THR A 19 3.00 11.52 -6.59
N LEU A 20 2.93 10.24 -6.31
CA LEU A 20 1.80 9.69 -5.58
C LEU A 20 1.76 10.23 -4.15
N ARG A 21 2.92 10.31 -3.49
CA ARG A 21 3.00 10.88 -2.16
C ARG A 21 2.43 12.29 -2.14
N ASP A 22 2.87 13.13 -3.10
CA ASP A 22 2.46 14.52 -3.10
C ASP A 22 0.97 14.66 -3.44
N TYR A 23 0.48 13.82 -4.35
CA TYR A 23 -0.93 13.84 -4.70
C TYR A 23 -1.79 13.49 -3.49
N LEU A 24 -1.42 12.43 -2.77
CA LEU A 24 -2.19 12.00 -1.62
C LEU A 24 -2.13 13.01 -0.48
N LYS A 25 -0.97 13.63 -0.27
CA LYS A 25 -0.87 14.65 0.76
C LYS A 25 -1.74 15.85 0.44
N LYS A 26 -1.81 16.22 -0.84
CA LYS A 26 -2.68 17.31 -1.23
C LYS A 26 -4.14 16.99 -0.96
N LYS A 27 -4.52 15.73 -1.00
CA LYS A 27 -5.89 15.32 -0.70
C LYS A 27 -6.15 15.18 0.78
N GLY A 28 -5.16 15.49 1.61
CA GLY A 28 -5.35 15.48 3.06
C GLY A 28 -4.92 14.23 3.77
N HIS A 29 -4.24 13.31 3.07
CA HIS A 29 -3.82 12.07 3.71
C HIS A 29 -2.47 12.21 4.41
N GLU A 30 -2.26 11.40 5.44
CA GLU A 30 -0.96 11.27 6.10
C GLU A 30 -0.21 10.18 5.37
N VAL A 31 0.94 10.51 4.78
CA VAL A 31 1.63 9.59 3.89
C VAL A 31 3.10 9.48 4.26
N ILE A 32 3.58 8.23 4.33
CA ILE A 32 5.01 7.97 4.43
C ILE A 32 5.36 7.05 3.27
N VAL A 33 6.62 6.99 2.91
CA VAL A 33 7.03 6.28 1.70
C VAL A 33 8.19 5.35 1.97
N ALA A 34 8.34 4.35 1.12
CA ALA A 34 9.50 3.48 1.10
C ALA A 34 9.76 3.08 -0.35
N SER A 35 11.00 2.78 -0.66
CA SER A 35 11.36 2.44 -2.03
C SER A 35 11.45 0.94 -2.26
N ASP A 36 11.37 0.13 -1.21
CA ASP A 36 11.41 -1.31 -1.35
C ASP A 36 10.84 -1.96 -0.08
N GLY A 37 10.81 -3.29 -0.08
CA GLY A 37 10.22 -4.01 1.04
C GLY A 37 10.99 -3.86 2.34
N VAL A 38 12.32 -3.72 2.26
CA VAL A 38 13.12 -3.54 3.46
C VAL A 38 12.82 -2.19 4.09
N GLY A 39 12.78 -1.14 3.28
CA GLY A 39 12.41 0.19 3.77
C GLY A 39 10.99 0.21 4.30
N ALA A 40 10.10 -0.55 3.66
CA ALA A 40 8.71 -0.62 4.13
C ALA A 40 8.64 -1.25 5.51
N ILE A 41 9.40 -2.31 5.76
CA ILE A 41 9.40 -2.95 7.07
C ILE A 41 9.90 -1.97 8.13
N LYS A 42 10.92 -1.19 7.79
CA LYS A 42 11.43 -0.21 8.73
C LYS A 42 10.35 0.81 9.07
N GLN A 43 9.63 1.29 8.07
CA GLN A 43 8.55 2.26 8.31
C GLN A 43 7.43 1.64 9.15
N ILE A 44 7.11 0.37 8.91
CA ILE A 44 6.07 -0.30 9.66
C ILE A 44 6.47 -0.44 11.13
N LEU A 45 7.76 -0.68 11.41
CA LEU A 45 8.22 -0.79 12.78
C LEU A 45 8.27 0.57 13.48
N ASP A 46 8.59 1.62 12.75
CA ASP A 46 8.78 2.93 13.36
C ASP A 46 7.52 3.78 13.44
N HIS A 47 6.48 3.43 12.71
CA HIS A 47 5.26 4.23 12.65
C HIS A 47 4.04 3.35 12.75
N LYS A 48 2.92 3.94 13.14
CA LYS A 48 1.68 3.19 13.16
C LYS A 48 1.04 3.32 11.79
N VAL A 49 1.25 2.34 10.95
CA VAL A 49 0.75 2.33 9.58
C VAL A 49 -0.62 1.66 9.56
N ASP A 50 -1.58 2.28 8.90
CA ASP A 50 -2.93 1.75 8.81
C ASP A 50 -3.24 1.12 7.46
N LEU A 51 -2.65 1.64 6.39
CA LEU A 51 -2.90 1.15 5.06
C LEU A 51 -1.61 1.16 4.26
N ILE A 52 -1.35 0.10 3.52
CA ILE A 52 -0.15 -0.02 2.71
C ILE A 52 -0.58 -0.09 1.25
N VAL A 53 -0.03 0.80 0.41
CA VAL A 53 -0.21 0.75 -1.03
C VAL A 53 1.16 0.38 -1.58
N THR A 54 1.30 -0.80 -2.13
CA THR A 54 2.62 -1.27 -2.50
C THR A 54 2.62 -1.88 -3.89
N ASP A 55 3.71 -1.63 -4.61
CA ASP A 55 3.95 -2.29 -5.86
C ASP A 55 4.23 -3.78 -5.57
N TYR A 56 3.82 -4.64 -6.49
CA TYR A 56 4.08 -6.06 -6.34
C TYR A 56 5.53 -6.37 -6.68
N ARG A 57 6.02 -5.86 -7.79
CA ARG A 57 7.35 -6.22 -8.25
C ARG A 57 8.35 -5.13 -7.92
N MET A 58 9.27 -5.45 -7.04
CA MET A 58 10.32 -4.53 -6.63
C MET A 58 11.63 -5.28 -6.58
N ASP A 59 12.75 -4.57 -6.72
CA ASP A 59 14.05 -5.22 -6.77
C ASP A 59 14.46 -5.84 -5.45
N ILE A 60 14.14 -5.20 -4.36
CA ILE A 60 14.55 -5.68 -3.04
C ILE A 60 13.32 -6.06 -2.25
N LEU A 61 13.23 -7.33 -1.93
CA LEU A 61 12.12 -7.90 -1.19
C LEU A 61 10.81 -7.48 -1.81
N GLY A 62 10.55 -7.99 -2.98
CA GLY A 62 9.29 -7.76 -3.68
C GLY A 62 8.67 -9.08 -4.04
N GLY A 63 7.60 -9.04 -4.81
CA GLY A 63 6.94 -10.22 -5.32
C GLY A 63 6.37 -11.10 -4.23
N ASP A 64 6.53 -12.39 -4.41
CA ASP A 64 5.89 -13.37 -3.57
C ASP A 64 6.28 -13.25 -2.09
N TYR A 65 7.56 -13.04 -1.81
CA TYR A 65 7.98 -12.99 -0.41
C TYR A 65 7.41 -11.77 0.29
N TRP A 66 7.32 -10.64 -0.43
CA TRP A 66 6.75 -9.44 0.16
C TRP A 66 5.26 -9.62 0.44
N ILE A 67 4.54 -10.25 -0.51
CA ILE A 67 3.12 -10.52 -0.32
C ILE A 67 2.91 -11.45 0.86
N ARG A 68 3.76 -12.47 1.00
CA ARG A 68 3.65 -13.39 2.12
C ARG A 68 3.92 -12.68 3.44
N PHE A 69 4.89 -11.78 3.47
CA PHE A 69 5.17 -11.04 4.68
C PHE A 69 3.95 -10.21 5.07
N LEU A 70 3.33 -9.53 4.12
CA LEU A 70 2.16 -8.72 4.41
C LEU A 70 1.02 -9.59 4.93
N ARG A 71 0.81 -10.74 4.32
CA ARG A 71 -0.26 -11.61 4.75
C ARG A 71 -0.01 -12.17 6.15
N GLU A 72 1.24 -12.56 6.44
CA GLU A 72 1.54 -13.20 7.70
C GLU A 72 1.68 -12.23 8.86
N PHE A 73 2.22 -11.08 8.62
CA PHE A 73 2.58 -10.19 9.71
C PHE A 73 1.89 -8.85 9.74
N CYS A 74 1.11 -8.52 8.72
CA CYS A 74 0.44 -7.23 8.65
C CYS A 74 -1.08 -7.37 8.57
N GLY A 75 -1.62 -8.38 9.24
CA GLY A 75 -3.06 -8.62 9.22
C GLY A 75 -3.88 -7.52 9.87
N ASP A 76 -3.25 -6.67 10.67
CA ASP A 76 -3.94 -5.56 11.31
C ASP A 76 -4.00 -4.33 10.39
N LYS A 77 -3.44 -4.41 9.19
CA LYS A 77 -3.41 -3.28 8.27
C LYS A 77 -4.16 -3.61 7.00
N LYS A 78 -4.59 -2.59 6.29
CA LYS A 78 -5.23 -2.79 5.00
C LYS A 78 -4.15 -2.69 3.93
N VAL A 79 -4.28 -3.46 2.86
CA VAL A 79 -3.25 -3.55 1.83
C VAL A 79 -3.89 -3.44 0.46
N LEU A 80 -3.30 -2.58 -0.38
CA LEU A 80 -3.65 -2.48 -1.79
C LEU A 80 -2.38 -2.73 -2.58
N ILE A 81 -2.44 -3.59 -3.58
CA ILE A 81 -1.28 -3.92 -4.40
C ILE A 81 -1.40 -3.22 -5.74
N THR A 82 -0.32 -2.65 -6.23
CA THR A 82 -0.29 -2.11 -7.59
C THR A 82 0.61 -3.01 -8.43
N SER A 83 0.27 -3.21 -9.68
CA SER A 83 1.03 -4.12 -10.53
C SER A 83 0.92 -3.74 -11.98
N GLY A 84 2.01 -3.88 -12.70
CA GLY A 84 1.98 -3.73 -14.14
C GLY A 84 1.66 -5.02 -14.87
N PHE A 85 1.44 -6.11 -14.11
CA PHE A 85 1.16 -7.40 -14.73
C PHE A 85 -0.30 -7.73 -14.57
N LEU A 86 -0.96 -8.04 -15.69
CA LEU A 86 -2.38 -8.33 -15.66
C LEU A 86 -2.70 -9.68 -15.05
N GLN A 87 -1.74 -10.60 -15.05
CA GLN A 87 -1.98 -11.94 -14.53
C GLN A 87 -0.82 -12.36 -13.66
N PRO A 88 -0.91 -12.13 -12.37
CA PRO A 88 0.12 -12.59 -11.45
C PRO A 88 0.23 -14.11 -11.52
N GLU A 89 1.41 -14.62 -11.25
CA GLU A 89 1.65 -16.05 -11.32
C GLU A 89 0.93 -16.81 -10.23
N PHE A 90 0.54 -16.16 -9.18
CA PHE A 90 -0.16 -16.81 -8.10
C PHE A 90 -1.19 -15.86 -7.52
N PRO A 91 -2.17 -16.39 -6.83
CA PRO A 91 -3.22 -15.55 -6.28
C PRO A 91 -2.65 -14.56 -5.27
N ILE A 92 -3.06 -13.33 -5.37
CA ILE A 92 -2.68 -12.30 -4.42
C ILE A 92 -3.89 -12.07 -3.53
N PRO A 93 -3.76 -12.25 -2.21
CA PRO A 93 -4.91 -12.15 -1.30
C PRO A 93 -5.29 -10.74 -0.93
N PHE A 94 -4.98 -9.78 -1.76
CA PHE A 94 -5.29 -8.38 -1.55
C PHE A 94 -5.83 -7.78 -2.83
N PRO A 95 -6.58 -6.69 -2.77
CA PRO A 95 -7.02 -6.02 -3.99
C PRO A 95 -5.83 -5.56 -4.81
N VAL A 96 -5.94 -5.69 -6.13
CA VAL A 96 -4.86 -5.32 -7.03
C VAL A 96 -5.34 -4.21 -7.96
N VAL A 97 -4.55 -3.16 -8.08
CA VAL A 97 -4.81 -2.06 -9.00
C VAL A 97 -3.73 -2.13 -10.08
N TYR A 98 -4.16 -2.20 -11.33
CA TYR A 98 -3.20 -2.39 -12.41
C TYR A 98 -2.69 -1.08 -12.97
N LYS A 99 -1.41 -1.04 -13.31
CA LYS A 99 -0.79 0.12 -13.93
C LYS A 99 -1.03 0.09 -15.42
N PRO A 100 -1.15 1.23 -16.05
CA PRO A 100 -1.15 2.54 -15.44
C PRO A 100 -2.49 2.83 -14.79
N TYR A 101 -2.48 3.50 -13.64
CA TYR A 101 -3.72 3.81 -12.96
C TYR A 101 -3.92 5.32 -12.92
N ASP A 102 -5.18 5.71 -12.74
CA ASP A 102 -5.52 7.11 -12.59
C ASP A 102 -5.36 7.45 -11.13
N TYR A 103 -4.60 8.49 -10.81
CA TYR A 103 -4.32 8.84 -9.43
C TYR A 103 -5.59 9.19 -8.66
N SER A 104 -6.57 9.83 -9.34
CA SER A 104 -7.79 10.17 -8.63
C SER A 104 -8.61 8.92 -8.31
N GLU A 105 -8.57 7.92 -9.18
CA GLU A 105 -9.27 6.67 -8.91
C GLU A 105 -8.59 5.90 -7.80
N LEU A 106 -7.26 5.89 -7.80
CA LEU A 106 -6.51 5.23 -6.74
C LEU A 106 -6.76 5.93 -5.41
N GLU A 107 -6.77 7.26 -5.39
CA GLU A 107 -7.03 8.00 -4.17
C GLU A 107 -8.44 7.69 -3.65
N ALA A 108 -9.42 7.61 -4.54
CA ALA A 108 -10.78 7.29 -4.11
C ALA A 108 -10.84 5.90 -3.48
N LEU A 109 -10.11 4.93 -4.06
CA LEU A 109 -10.07 3.59 -3.50
C LEU A 109 -9.36 3.60 -2.14
N ILE A 110 -8.27 4.33 -2.01
CA ILE A 110 -7.56 4.45 -0.75
C ILE A 110 -8.48 5.02 0.31
N ARG A 111 -9.21 6.08 -0.02
CA ARG A 111 -10.10 6.74 0.94
C ARG A 111 -11.20 5.79 1.38
N ARG A 112 -11.79 5.05 0.44
CA ARG A 112 -12.83 4.09 0.80
C ARG A 112 -12.27 2.95 1.65
N THR A 113 -11.10 2.45 1.29
CA THR A 113 -10.48 1.35 2.03
C THR A 113 -10.13 1.78 3.45
N ALA A 114 -9.57 2.98 3.60
CA ALA A 114 -9.20 3.48 4.91
C ALA A 114 -10.42 3.72 5.79
N ALA A 115 -11.56 4.02 5.18
CA ALA A 115 -12.76 4.29 5.95
C ALA A 115 -13.53 3.02 6.33
N GLU A 116 -13.17 1.87 5.76
CA GLU A 116 -13.88 0.65 6.10
C GLU A 116 -13.68 0.30 7.55
N GLU A 117 -14.73 -0.19 8.17
CA GLU A 117 -14.63 -0.58 9.54
C GLU A 117 -13.72 -1.78 9.60
N GLY A 118 -13.20 -2.01 10.74
CA GLY A 118 -12.29 -3.10 10.90
C GLY A 118 -12.95 -4.40 10.71
N LYS A 119 -13.48 -4.63 9.57
CA LYS A 119 -14.09 -5.79 9.37
C LYS A 119 -13.27 -6.85 9.45
N GLY A 120 -12.10 -6.60 9.23
CA GLY A 120 -11.26 -7.69 9.43
C GLY A 120 -11.52 -8.21 10.76
N GLY A 121 -11.64 -7.34 11.62
CA GLY A 121 -11.83 -7.78 12.95
C GLY A 121 -13.08 -8.51 13.13
N THR A 122 -14.02 -8.26 12.30
CA THR A 122 -15.19 -8.94 12.57
C THR A 122 -15.29 -9.99 11.66
N GLY A 123 -14.51 -10.01 10.91
CA GLY A 123 -14.59 -11.14 9.93
C GLY A 123 -14.84 -11.60 10.14
#